data_0b7ae9d960271fb3063b95e3a4e88614
#
_entry.id   0b7ae9d960271fb3063b95e3a4e88614
#
_cell.length_a   1.000
_cell.length_b   1.000
_cell.length_c   1.000
_cell.angle_alpha   90.00
_cell.angle_beta   90.00
_cell.angle_gamma   90.00
#
_symmetry.space_group_name_H-M   'P 1'
#
loop_
_entity.id
_entity.type
_entity.pdbx_description
1 polymer ?
#
loop_
_entity_poly.entity_id
_entity_poly.type
_entity_poly.pdbx_seq_one_letter_code
_entity_poly.pdbx_strand_id
1 'polypeptide(L)'
;MDTDFVSGTYYNADRRTPGGTYYLYYKQRDQVLRPAPNPDGSYDYESPVDYWMPFNGGIGLHDADWRWKFGGSIYLYSGSHGCINLPVSFAGKFYESIEAGCPIVCFYR
;
A
#
# COMPACT_ATOMS: atom_id res chain seq x y z
N MET A 1 -4.47 17.59 -0.29
CA MET A 1 -5.49 16.55 -0.65
C MET A 1 -5.56 15.49 0.44
N ASP A 2 -6.74 14.91 0.63
CA ASP A 2 -7.02 13.93 1.66
C ASP A 2 -7.79 12.74 1.11
N THR A 3 -7.60 11.58 1.71
CA THR A 3 -8.43 10.40 1.45
C THR A 3 -8.40 9.46 2.65
N ASP A 4 -9.45 8.66 2.78
CA ASP A 4 -9.40 7.46 3.60
C ASP A 4 -8.56 6.39 2.90
N PHE A 5 -7.93 5.53 3.67
CA PHE A 5 -7.08 4.45 3.16
C PHE A 5 -7.16 3.22 4.08
N VAL A 6 -6.56 2.12 3.65
CA VAL A 6 -6.41 0.93 4.49
C VAL A 6 -4.95 0.53 4.52
N SER A 7 -4.37 0.53 5.72
CA SER A 7 -2.99 0.08 5.96
C SER A 7 -2.93 -1.41 6.30
N GLY A 8 -1.75 -1.93 6.60
CA GLY A 8 -1.55 -3.31 7.01
C GLY A 8 -2.35 -3.66 8.27
N THR A 9 -2.77 -4.91 8.38
CA THR A 9 -3.57 -5.39 9.51
C THR A 9 -2.82 -5.16 10.82
N TYR A 10 -3.34 -4.26 11.65
CA TYR A 10 -2.65 -3.80 12.87
C TYR A 10 -2.38 -4.92 13.87
N TYR A 11 -3.37 -5.80 14.10
CA TYR A 11 -3.24 -6.89 15.06
C TYR A 11 -2.53 -8.13 14.49
N ASN A 12 -1.79 -7.96 13.40
CA ASN A 12 -0.88 -8.97 12.87
C ASN A 12 0.49 -8.31 12.69
N ALA A 13 1.47 -8.72 13.50
CA ALA A 13 2.79 -8.09 13.50
C ALA A 13 3.50 -8.18 12.15
N ASP A 14 3.25 -9.26 11.39
CA ASP A 14 3.87 -9.46 10.07
C ASP A 14 3.21 -8.61 8.97
N ARG A 15 2.01 -8.10 9.22
CA ARG A 15 1.23 -7.33 8.24
C ARG A 15 1.07 -5.86 8.60
N ARG A 16 1.32 -5.48 9.85
CA ARG A 16 1.21 -4.10 10.30
C ARG A 16 2.15 -3.22 9.49
N THR A 17 1.64 -2.10 8.98
CA THR A 17 2.49 -1.09 8.35
C THR A 17 3.39 -0.46 9.41
N PRO A 18 4.73 -0.56 9.29
CA PRO A 18 5.62 0.03 10.29
C PRO A 18 5.52 1.54 10.33
N GLY A 19 5.57 2.11 11.56
CA GLY A 19 5.69 3.55 11.75
C GLY A 19 7.09 4.04 11.37
N GLY A 20 7.23 5.33 11.16
CA GLY A 20 8.51 5.96 10.87
C GLY A 20 8.43 6.94 9.72
N THR A 21 9.59 7.48 9.36
CA THR A 21 9.75 8.39 8.24
C THR A 21 10.51 7.70 7.13
N TYR A 22 9.92 7.70 5.94
CA TYR A 22 10.46 7.05 4.74
C TYR A 22 10.45 8.05 3.60
N TYR A 23 11.02 7.64 2.46
CA TYR A 23 11.04 8.47 1.26
C TYR A 23 10.59 7.65 0.08
N LEU A 24 9.77 8.24 -0.78
CA LEU A 24 9.29 7.57 -1.98
C LEU A 24 10.48 7.16 -2.85
N TYR A 25 10.57 5.87 -3.20
CA TYR A 25 11.68 5.37 -4.02
C TYR A 25 11.53 5.78 -5.48
N TYR A 26 10.36 5.52 -6.02
CA TYR A 26 9.99 5.77 -7.41
C TYR A 26 8.47 5.65 -7.52
N LYS A 27 7.94 5.88 -8.69
CA LYS A 27 6.54 5.57 -8.99
C LYS A 27 6.45 4.87 -10.34
N GLN A 28 5.59 3.87 -10.44
CA GLN A 28 5.37 3.06 -11.64
C GLN A 28 3.90 2.81 -11.87
N ARG A 29 3.55 2.58 -13.12
CA ARG A 29 2.20 2.18 -13.52
C ARG A 29 2.16 0.71 -13.90
N ASP A 30 0.96 0.10 -13.81
CA ASP A 30 0.66 -1.22 -14.38
C ASP A 30 1.58 -2.31 -13.82
N GLN A 31 1.62 -2.41 -12.50
CA GLN A 31 2.42 -3.41 -11.78
C GLN A 31 1.54 -4.55 -11.28
N VAL A 32 2.15 -5.71 -11.08
CA VAL A 32 1.52 -6.85 -10.40
C VAL A 32 2.28 -7.07 -9.10
N LEU A 33 1.57 -6.91 -7.98
CA LEU A 33 2.14 -7.10 -6.65
C LEU A 33 2.08 -8.57 -6.25
N ARG A 34 3.21 -9.13 -5.82
CA ARG A 34 3.34 -10.53 -5.42
C ARG A 34 4.11 -10.63 -4.12
N PRO A 35 3.80 -11.63 -3.27
CA PRO A 35 4.67 -11.98 -2.14
C PRO A 35 5.91 -12.75 -2.65
N ALA A 36 6.80 -13.16 -1.73
CA ALA A 36 7.87 -14.08 -2.07
C ALA A 36 7.28 -15.36 -2.66
N PRO A 37 7.92 -15.97 -3.69
CA PRO A 37 7.40 -17.18 -4.30
C PRO A 37 7.45 -18.37 -3.34
N ASN A 38 6.48 -19.25 -3.49
CA ASN A 38 6.46 -20.54 -2.79
C ASN A 38 7.55 -21.46 -3.36
N PRO A 39 7.91 -22.56 -2.65
CA PRO A 39 8.94 -23.49 -3.13
C PRO A 39 8.66 -24.08 -4.52
N ASP A 40 7.39 -24.19 -4.92
CA ASP A 40 6.99 -24.68 -6.25
C ASP A 40 6.95 -23.61 -7.34
N GLY A 41 7.34 -22.37 -6.99
CA GLY A 41 7.33 -21.23 -7.91
C GLY A 41 6.00 -20.48 -8.01
N SER A 42 4.96 -20.95 -7.32
CA SER A 42 3.67 -20.25 -7.29
C SER A 42 3.69 -19.09 -6.29
N TYR A 43 2.67 -18.23 -6.37
CA TYR A 43 2.48 -17.11 -5.46
C TYR A 43 1.15 -17.24 -4.73
N ASP A 44 1.13 -16.90 -3.44
CA ASP A 44 -0.10 -16.91 -2.64
C ASP A 44 -1.13 -15.92 -3.17
N TYR A 45 -0.67 -14.82 -3.77
CA TYR A 45 -1.54 -13.86 -4.46
C TYR A 45 -0.78 -13.15 -5.56
N GLU A 46 -1.52 -12.61 -6.50
CA GLU A 46 -1.06 -11.69 -7.53
C GLU A 46 -2.11 -10.58 -7.64
N SER A 47 -1.69 -9.34 -7.36
CA SER A 47 -2.59 -8.18 -7.29
C SER A 47 -2.17 -7.14 -8.33
N PRO A 48 -2.86 -7.07 -9.48
CA PRO A 48 -2.58 -6.00 -10.44
C PRO A 48 -3.02 -4.66 -9.89
N VAL A 49 -2.18 -3.66 -10.03
CA VAL A 49 -2.44 -2.28 -9.61
C VAL A 49 -2.09 -1.33 -10.75
N ASP A 50 -2.83 -0.22 -10.85
CA ASP A 50 -2.56 0.80 -11.87
C ASP A 50 -1.43 1.73 -11.44
N TYR A 51 -1.26 1.96 -10.13
CA TYR A 51 -0.29 2.90 -9.58
C TYR A 51 0.46 2.24 -8.43
N TRP A 52 1.78 2.23 -8.51
CA TRP A 52 2.65 1.68 -7.49
C TRP A 52 3.67 2.73 -7.02
N MET A 53 3.68 2.98 -5.73
CA MET A 53 4.50 4.04 -5.12
C MET A 53 5.19 3.48 -3.86
N PRO A 54 6.31 2.74 -4.01
CA PRO A 54 6.98 2.10 -2.89
C PRO A 54 7.85 3.07 -2.09
N PHE A 55 7.93 2.85 -0.78
CA PHE A 55 8.72 3.70 0.12
C PHE A 55 9.46 2.94 1.22
N ASN A 56 9.17 1.66 1.45
CA ASN A 56 9.80 0.87 2.53
C ASN A 56 9.89 -0.61 2.11
N GLY A 57 11.01 -1.01 1.50
CA GLY A 57 11.17 -2.37 0.99
C GLY A 57 10.07 -2.71 0.01
N GLY A 58 9.30 -3.76 0.30
CA GLY A 58 8.13 -4.15 -0.49
C GLY A 58 6.85 -3.39 -0.13
N ILE A 59 6.89 -2.43 0.79
CA ILE A 59 5.72 -1.67 1.22
C ILE A 59 5.63 -0.37 0.45
N GLY A 60 4.44 -0.06 -0.05
CA GLY A 60 4.18 1.17 -0.78
C GLY A 60 2.71 1.55 -0.77
N LEU A 61 2.42 2.64 -1.46
CA LEU A 61 1.05 3.11 -1.69
C LEU A 61 0.59 2.59 -3.05
N HIS A 62 -0.64 2.12 -3.14
CA HIS A 62 -1.22 1.67 -4.42
C HIS A 62 -2.73 1.73 -4.40
N ASP A 63 -3.35 1.74 -5.57
CA ASP A 63 -4.78 1.59 -5.72
C ASP A 63 -5.22 0.17 -5.34
N ALA A 64 -6.46 0.05 -4.85
CA ALA A 64 -7.03 -1.24 -4.47
C ALA A 64 -8.46 -1.34 -4.99
N ASP A 65 -8.62 -1.87 -6.19
CA ASP A 65 -9.92 -2.02 -6.83
C ASP A 65 -10.79 -3.12 -6.21
N TRP A 66 -10.17 -4.00 -5.41
CA TRP A 66 -10.87 -5.06 -4.68
C TRP A 66 -11.51 -4.57 -3.38
N ARG A 67 -11.27 -3.32 -2.99
CA ARG A 67 -11.92 -2.69 -1.83
C ARG A 67 -12.85 -1.60 -2.29
N TRP A 68 -13.95 -1.46 -1.60
CA TRP A 68 -14.93 -0.38 -1.82
C TRP A 68 -15.19 0.45 -0.57
N LYS A 69 -14.62 0.03 0.58
CA LYS A 69 -14.64 0.79 1.83
C LYS A 69 -13.22 1.03 2.31
N PHE A 70 -12.97 2.24 2.79
CA PHE A 70 -11.67 2.67 3.28
C PHE A 70 -11.86 3.45 4.58
N GLY A 71 -10.77 3.52 5.37
CA GLY A 71 -10.76 4.34 6.58
C GLY A 71 -11.32 3.65 7.82
N GLY A 72 -11.57 4.44 8.84
CA GLY A 72 -12.09 3.96 10.12
C GLY A 72 -11.19 2.92 10.77
N SER A 73 -11.79 1.86 11.29
CA SER A 73 -11.10 0.78 12.00
C SER A 73 -10.86 -0.47 11.15
N ILE A 74 -11.04 -0.40 9.83
CA ILE A 74 -10.84 -1.54 8.92
C ILE A 74 -9.44 -2.14 9.08
N TYR A 75 -8.41 -1.29 9.22
CA TYR A 75 -7.01 -1.72 9.32
C TYR A 75 -6.72 -2.58 10.56
N LEU A 76 -7.55 -2.53 11.61
CA LEU A 76 -7.28 -3.27 12.83
C LEU A 76 -7.28 -4.78 12.60
N TYR A 77 -8.25 -5.31 11.86
CA TYR A 77 -8.44 -6.74 11.63
C TYR A 77 -8.49 -7.14 10.15
N SER A 78 -8.87 -6.24 9.28
CA SER A 78 -9.13 -6.52 7.85
C SER A 78 -8.30 -5.63 6.95
N GLY A 79 -7.11 -5.25 7.38
CA GLY A 79 -6.18 -4.44 6.62
C GLY A 79 -5.46 -5.21 5.51
N SER A 80 -4.48 -4.55 4.90
CA SER A 80 -3.63 -5.14 3.87
C SER A 80 -2.52 -5.99 4.49
N HIS A 81 -1.61 -6.47 3.65
CA HIS A 81 -0.41 -7.20 4.07
C HIS A 81 0.78 -6.27 4.39
N GLY A 82 0.56 -4.97 4.53
CA GLY A 82 1.56 -3.96 4.86
C GLY A 82 1.45 -2.70 4.02
N CYS A 83 1.07 -2.82 2.75
CA CYS A 83 0.92 -1.69 1.84
C CYS A 83 -0.27 -0.79 2.21
N ILE A 84 -0.22 0.45 1.77
CA ILE A 84 -1.30 1.41 1.95
C ILE A 84 -2.23 1.33 0.75
N ASN A 85 -3.45 0.83 0.98
CA ASN A 85 -4.48 0.70 -0.05
C ASN A 85 -5.25 2.00 -0.20
N LEU A 86 -5.27 2.55 -1.40
CA LEU A 86 -5.96 3.80 -1.73
C LEU A 86 -7.17 3.53 -2.63
N PRO A 87 -8.22 4.37 -2.53
CA PRO A 87 -9.28 4.34 -3.54
C PRO A 87 -8.72 4.60 -4.93
N VAL A 88 -9.22 3.87 -5.93
CA VAL A 88 -8.69 3.97 -7.30
C VAL A 88 -8.75 5.39 -7.83
N SER A 89 -9.88 6.08 -7.62
CA SER A 89 -10.08 7.45 -8.09
C SER A 89 -9.10 8.45 -7.46
N PHE A 90 -8.67 8.21 -6.22
CA PHE A 90 -7.71 9.07 -5.54
C PHE A 90 -6.27 8.73 -5.95
N ALA A 91 -5.96 7.45 -6.12
CA ALA A 91 -4.59 6.99 -6.39
C ALA A 91 -3.98 7.65 -7.62
N GLY A 92 -4.76 7.84 -8.68
CA GLY A 92 -4.30 8.50 -9.89
C GLY A 92 -3.91 9.96 -9.67
N LYS A 93 -4.74 10.71 -8.93
CA LYS A 93 -4.46 12.10 -8.58
C LYS A 93 -3.23 12.21 -7.69
N PHE A 94 -3.12 11.32 -6.73
CA PHE A 94 -2.01 11.29 -5.79
C PHE A 94 -0.71 10.95 -6.51
N TYR A 95 -0.73 9.95 -7.40
CA TYR A 95 0.41 9.56 -8.22
C TYR A 95 0.99 10.73 -9.02
N GLU A 96 0.14 11.55 -9.61
CA GLU A 96 0.56 12.71 -10.38
C GLU A 96 1.12 13.84 -9.51
N SER A 97 0.76 13.86 -8.23
CA SER A 97 1.12 14.95 -7.31
C SER A 97 2.42 14.75 -6.56
N ILE A 98 2.95 13.52 -6.52
CA ILE A 98 4.16 13.21 -5.74
C ILE A 98 5.32 12.81 -6.65
N GLU A 99 6.54 12.97 -6.13
CA GLU A 99 7.79 12.68 -6.84
C GLU A 99 8.66 11.75 -6.00
N ALA A 100 9.59 11.04 -6.66
CA ALA A 100 10.62 10.27 -5.95
C ALA A 100 11.36 11.17 -4.96
N GLY A 101 11.62 10.64 -3.76
CA GLY A 101 12.22 11.42 -2.69
C GLY A 101 11.23 12.16 -1.80
N CYS A 102 9.94 12.17 -2.13
CA CYS A 102 8.91 12.76 -1.28
C CYS A 102 8.87 12.05 0.08
N PRO A 103 8.88 12.78 1.21
CA PRO A 103 8.80 12.16 2.54
C PRO A 103 7.46 11.48 2.76
N ILE A 104 7.52 10.27 3.35
CA ILE A 104 6.34 9.51 3.77
C ILE A 104 6.45 9.28 5.28
N VAL A 105 5.51 9.83 6.04
CA VAL A 105 5.51 9.70 7.50
C VAL A 105 4.36 8.79 7.91
N CYS A 106 4.71 7.65 8.52
CA CYS A 106 3.74 6.69 9.03
C CYS A 106 3.71 6.77 10.54
N PHE A 107 2.52 6.99 11.10
CA PHE A 107 2.35 7.06 12.56
C PHE A 107 0.97 6.59 12.96
N TYR A 108 0.85 6.16 14.20
CA TYR A 108 -0.42 5.76 14.83
C TYR A 108 -0.74 6.72 15.97
N ARG A 109 -2.00 6.97 16.13
CA ARG A 109 -2.51 7.82 17.20
C ARG A 109 -3.09 6.99 18.32
#